data_ea9c923d1a01414444b940319a06af1d
#
_entry.id   ea9c923d1a01414444b940319a06af1d
#
_cell.length_a   1.000
_cell.length_b   1.000
_cell.length_c   1.000
_cell.angle_alpha   90.00
_cell.angle_beta   90.00
_cell.angle_gamma   90.00
#
_symmetry.space_group_name_H-M   'P 1'
#
loop_
_entity.id
_entity.type
_entity.pdbx_description
1 polymer ?
#
loop_
_entity_poly.entity_id
_entity_poly.type
_entity_poly.pdbx_seq_one_letter_code
_entity_poly.pdbx_strand_id
1 'polypeptide(L)'
;MGENKEFEHYKFIADKGQNPLRVDRFLINFVEFATRNKIQQSVKAGNVRVNDKVVKSNHKVKGGDVVTIVLDYPKETNELLPQDIPIIINYEDDDLLIVNKEAGMVVHPGFGNYDGTLVNALVFHFQNLPNMGEEERPG
;
A
#
# COMPACT_ATOMS: atom_id res chain seq x y z
N MET A 1 -4.71 -26.41 8.58
CA MET A 1 -5.25 -25.62 7.46
C MET A 1 -5.20 -24.17 7.88
N GLY A 2 -4.32 -23.40 7.28
CA GLY A 2 -4.25 -21.97 7.55
C GLY A 2 -5.50 -21.29 6.98
N GLU A 3 -6.21 -20.50 7.77
CA GLU A 3 -7.19 -19.59 7.25
C GLU A 3 -6.46 -18.66 6.26
N ASN A 4 -6.83 -18.74 4.99
CA ASN A 4 -6.42 -17.74 4.01
C ASN A 4 -7.04 -16.43 4.47
N LYS A 5 -6.28 -15.64 5.23
CA LYS A 5 -6.68 -14.27 5.54
C LYS A 5 -6.66 -13.49 4.24
N GLU A 6 -7.82 -13.11 3.79
CA GLU A 6 -7.99 -12.22 2.65
C GLU A 6 -8.10 -10.78 3.17
N PHE A 7 -7.41 -9.87 2.52
CA PHE A 7 -7.39 -8.45 2.87
C PHE A 7 -7.91 -7.62 1.70
N GLU A 8 -8.90 -6.77 1.97
CA GLU A 8 -9.42 -5.82 0.98
C GLU A 8 -8.43 -4.69 0.76
N HIS A 9 -7.84 -4.62 -0.44
CA HIS A 9 -6.89 -3.56 -0.82
C HIS A 9 -7.57 -2.37 -1.46
N TYR A 10 -8.56 -2.61 -2.29
CA TYR A 10 -9.30 -1.57 -2.99
C TYR A 10 -10.78 -1.88 -3.00
N LYS A 11 -11.58 -0.83 -2.86
CA LYS A 11 -13.02 -0.88 -2.99
C LYS A 11 -13.51 0.33 -3.77
N PHE A 12 -14.18 0.09 -4.86
CA PHE A 12 -14.74 1.11 -5.72
C PHE A 12 -16.22 0.86 -5.93
N ILE A 13 -17.01 1.93 -5.95
CA ILE A 13 -18.42 1.88 -6.27
C ILE A 13 -18.60 2.57 -7.62
N ALA A 14 -19.15 1.85 -8.60
CA ALA A 14 -19.41 2.42 -9.91
C ALA A 14 -20.56 3.45 -9.85
N ASP A 15 -20.36 4.60 -10.49
CA ASP A 15 -21.37 5.64 -10.55
C ASP A 15 -22.68 5.10 -11.14
N LYS A 16 -23.81 5.54 -10.58
CA LYS A 16 -25.14 5.07 -11.00
C LYS A 16 -25.44 5.31 -12.50
N GLY A 17 -24.83 6.34 -13.09
CA GLY A 17 -24.94 6.69 -14.49
C GLY A 17 -23.88 6.07 -15.41
N GLN A 18 -23.00 5.23 -14.87
CA GLN A 18 -21.93 4.63 -15.65
C GLN A 18 -22.45 3.61 -16.65
N ASN A 19 -22.03 3.73 -17.91
CA ASN A 19 -22.26 2.71 -18.91
C ASN A 19 -21.50 1.42 -18.57
N PRO A 20 -22.05 0.23 -18.91
CA PRO A 20 -21.40 -1.03 -18.65
C PRO A 20 -19.97 -1.05 -19.24
N LEU A 21 -18.98 -1.22 -18.38
CA LEU A 21 -17.57 -1.23 -18.74
C LEU A 21 -16.89 -2.49 -18.22
N ARG A 22 -16.03 -3.11 -19.03
CA ARG A 22 -15.26 -4.28 -18.60
C ARG A 22 -14.49 -3.97 -17.32
N VAL A 23 -14.50 -4.92 -16.37
CA VAL A 23 -13.84 -4.74 -15.07
C VAL A 23 -12.33 -4.44 -15.19
N ASP A 24 -11.65 -5.04 -16.17
CA ASP A 24 -10.24 -4.76 -16.41
C ASP A 24 -9.99 -3.31 -16.85
N ARG A 25 -10.87 -2.74 -17.66
CA ARG A 25 -10.82 -1.32 -18.06
C ARG A 25 -11.27 -0.39 -16.94
N PHE A 26 -12.28 -0.78 -16.18
CA PHE A 26 -12.73 -0.02 -15.02
C PHE A 26 -11.59 0.18 -14.02
N LEU A 27 -10.90 -0.89 -13.64
CA LEU A 27 -9.84 -0.85 -12.64
C LEU A 27 -8.61 -0.06 -13.08
N ILE A 28 -8.27 -0.04 -14.38
CA ILE A 28 -7.15 0.80 -14.89
C ILE A 28 -7.38 2.28 -14.57
N ASN A 29 -8.63 2.75 -14.59
CA ASN A 29 -8.94 4.15 -14.36
C ASN A 29 -8.85 4.55 -12.88
N PHE A 30 -8.91 3.60 -11.96
CA PHE A 30 -9.00 3.87 -10.51
C PHE A 30 -7.79 3.38 -9.71
N VAL A 31 -7.04 2.40 -10.20
CA VAL A 31 -5.87 1.87 -9.50
C VAL A 31 -4.62 2.55 -10.02
N GLU A 32 -4.02 3.39 -9.20
CA GLU A 32 -2.78 4.07 -9.55
C GLU A 32 -1.64 3.07 -9.81
N PHE A 33 -0.80 3.40 -10.79
CA PHE A 33 0.37 2.58 -11.19
C PHE A 33 0.06 1.14 -11.63
N ALA A 34 -1.21 0.78 -11.79
CA ALA A 34 -1.59 -0.53 -12.29
C ALA A 34 -1.48 -0.60 -13.81
N THR A 35 -0.77 -1.60 -14.30
CA THR A 35 -0.76 -1.92 -15.72
C THR A 35 -1.90 -2.88 -16.05
N ARG A 36 -2.35 -2.86 -17.31
CA ARG A 36 -3.38 -3.79 -17.79
C ARG A 36 -3.03 -5.25 -17.50
N ASN A 37 -1.76 -5.62 -17.65
CA ASN A 37 -1.29 -6.99 -17.37
C ASN A 37 -1.44 -7.35 -15.89
N LYS A 38 -1.06 -6.46 -14.98
CA LYS A 38 -1.22 -6.69 -13.53
C LYS A 38 -2.68 -6.87 -13.15
N ILE A 39 -3.57 -6.04 -13.69
CA ILE A 39 -5.01 -6.17 -13.45
C ILE A 39 -5.54 -7.50 -13.98
N GLN A 40 -5.18 -7.88 -15.20
CA GLN A 40 -5.60 -9.16 -15.77
C GLN A 40 -5.07 -10.36 -14.98
N GLN A 41 -3.86 -10.30 -14.47
CA GLN A 41 -3.30 -11.34 -13.59
C GLN A 41 -4.09 -11.43 -12.28
N SER A 42 -4.43 -10.30 -11.66
CA SER A 42 -5.26 -10.25 -10.44
C SER A 42 -6.65 -10.84 -10.68
N VAL A 43 -7.25 -10.54 -11.81
CA VAL A 43 -8.56 -11.14 -12.19
C VAL A 43 -8.45 -12.65 -12.38
N LYS A 44 -7.41 -13.13 -13.07
CA LYS A 44 -7.17 -14.57 -13.26
C LYS A 44 -6.90 -15.31 -11.95
N ALA A 45 -6.23 -14.65 -11.01
CA ALA A 45 -5.97 -15.20 -9.67
C ALA A 45 -7.23 -15.25 -8.78
N GLY A 46 -8.35 -14.67 -9.21
CA GLY A 46 -9.58 -14.61 -8.41
C GLY A 46 -9.61 -13.50 -7.36
N ASN A 47 -8.69 -12.54 -7.45
CA ASN A 47 -8.55 -11.46 -6.48
C ASN A 47 -9.55 -10.31 -6.70
N VAL A 48 -10.19 -10.25 -7.87
CA VAL A 48 -11.15 -9.21 -8.22
C VAL A 48 -12.57 -9.74 -8.07
N ARG A 49 -13.38 -9.01 -7.31
CA ARG A 49 -14.79 -9.35 -7.06
C ARG A 49 -15.68 -8.18 -7.45
N VAL A 50 -16.85 -8.51 -7.96
CA VAL A 50 -17.94 -7.56 -8.19
C VAL A 50 -19.16 -8.04 -7.39
N ASN A 51 -19.64 -7.19 -6.47
CA ASN A 51 -20.69 -7.55 -5.52
C ASN A 51 -20.37 -8.85 -4.77
N ASP A 52 -19.14 -8.96 -4.26
CA ASP A 52 -18.59 -10.11 -3.52
C ASP A 52 -18.45 -11.42 -4.31
N LYS A 53 -18.62 -11.38 -5.63
CA LYS A 53 -18.45 -12.55 -6.51
C LYS A 53 -17.21 -12.42 -7.37
N VAL A 54 -16.39 -13.46 -7.41
CA VAL A 54 -15.23 -13.55 -8.32
C VAL A 54 -15.71 -13.46 -9.76
N VAL A 55 -15.07 -12.61 -10.55
CA VAL A 55 -15.45 -12.33 -11.93
C VAL A 55 -14.29 -12.56 -12.91
N LYS A 56 -14.62 -12.72 -14.18
CA LYS A 56 -13.63 -12.78 -15.27
C LYS A 56 -13.33 -11.37 -15.81
N SER A 57 -12.22 -11.22 -16.51
CA SER A 57 -11.76 -9.92 -17.04
C SER A 57 -12.73 -9.23 -18.02
N ASN A 58 -13.59 -10.01 -18.66
CA ASN A 58 -14.62 -9.51 -19.56
C ASN A 58 -15.95 -9.15 -18.87
N HIS A 59 -16.05 -9.38 -17.55
CA HIS A 59 -17.24 -8.99 -16.79
C HIS A 59 -17.49 -7.49 -16.93
N LYS A 60 -18.74 -7.12 -17.19
CA LYS A 60 -19.12 -5.71 -17.33
C LYS A 60 -19.63 -5.17 -15.99
N VAL A 61 -18.90 -4.20 -15.46
CA VAL A 61 -19.29 -3.41 -14.29
C VAL A 61 -20.38 -2.43 -14.72
N LYS A 62 -21.49 -2.43 -13.99
CA LYS A 62 -22.64 -1.55 -14.20
C LYS A 62 -22.70 -0.49 -13.11
N GLY A 63 -23.50 0.56 -13.34
CA GLY A 63 -23.72 1.59 -12.33
C GLY A 63 -24.27 0.99 -11.02
N GLY A 64 -23.64 1.36 -9.90
CA GLY A 64 -23.98 0.86 -8.58
C GLY A 64 -23.27 -0.42 -8.15
N ASP A 65 -22.53 -1.09 -9.04
CA ASP A 65 -21.75 -2.27 -8.69
C ASP A 65 -20.57 -1.87 -7.77
N VAL A 66 -20.28 -2.75 -6.82
CA VAL A 66 -19.14 -2.64 -5.91
C VAL A 66 -18.03 -3.55 -6.39
N VAL A 67 -16.89 -2.95 -6.77
CA VAL A 67 -15.72 -3.68 -7.24
C VAL A 67 -14.67 -3.68 -6.13
N THR A 68 -14.23 -4.86 -5.72
CA THR A 68 -13.20 -5.03 -4.68
C THR A 68 -12.00 -5.80 -5.22
N ILE A 69 -10.81 -5.46 -4.74
CA ILE A 69 -9.59 -6.23 -4.95
C ILE A 69 -9.14 -6.76 -3.59
N VAL A 70 -9.04 -8.07 -3.49
CA VAL A 70 -8.70 -8.79 -2.26
C VAL A 70 -7.42 -9.57 -2.50
N LEU A 71 -6.45 -9.43 -1.59
CA LEU A 71 -5.17 -10.11 -1.67
C LEU A 71 -4.92 -10.93 -0.40
N ASP A 72 -3.97 -11.85 -0.46
CA ASP A 72 -3.60 -12.74 0.64
C ASP A 72 -2.60 -12.12 1.63
N TYR A 73 -2.25 -10.86 1.43
CA TYR A 73 -1.39 -10.09 2.33
C TYR A 73 -2.06 -8.76 2.70
N PRO A 74 -1.75 -8.21 3.88
CA PRO A 74 -2.36 -6.96 4.33
C PRO A 74 -1.98 -5.80 3.40
N LYS A 75 -2.91 -4.85 3.26
CA LYS A 75 -2.61 -3.59 2.56
C LYS A 75 -1.48 -2.89 3.30
N GLU A 76 -0.46 -2.50 2.56
CA GLU A 76 0.58 -1.63 3.09
C GLU A 76 -0.08 -0.34 3.56
N THR A 77 -0.05 -0.14 4.86
CA THR A 77 -0.33 1.18 5.42
C THR A 77 0.99 1.92 5.33
N ASN A 78 1.03 3.00 4.59
CA ASN A 78 2.19 3.88 4.54
C ASN A 78 2.37 4.66 5.86
N GLU A 79 1.74 4.22 6.92
CA GLU A 79 1.92 4.79 8.25
C GLU A 79 3.32 4.43 8.74
N LEU A 80 4.14 5.47 8.91
CA LEU A 80 5.43 5.34 9.56
C LEU A 80 5.20 5.08 11.06
N LEU A 81 5.18 3.80 11.42
CA LEU A 81 5.02 3.39 12.81
C LEU A 81 6.32 3.59 13.57
N PRO A 82 6.28 4.26 14.76
CA PRO A 82 7.44 4.33 15.62
C PRO A 82 7.84 2.94 16.09
N GLN A 83 9.12 2.61 15.98
CA GLN A 83 9.67 1.33 16.45
C GLN A 83 10.93 1.56 17.28
N ASP A 84 10.99 0.92 18.44
CA ASP A 84 12.17 0.96 19.32
C ASP A 84 13.29 0.08 18.74
N ILE A 85 13.99 0.64 17.77
CA ILE A 85 15.13 0.00 17.12
C ILE A 85 16.41 0.74 17.55
N PRO A 86 17.42 0.04 18.09
CA PRO A 86 18.68 0.64 18.46
C PRO A 86 19.37 1.27 17.24
N ILE A 87 19.74 2.54 17.33
CA ILE A 87 20.52 3.25 16.32
C ILE A 87 21.72 3.93 16.97
N ILE A 88 22.83 4.03 16.23
CA ILE A 88 24.03 4.69 16.70
C ILE A 88 23.99 6.14 16.22
N ILE A 89 23.82 7.07 17.17
CA ILE A 89 23.84 8.51 16.91
C ILE A 89 25.23 9.03 17.18
N ASN A 90 25.90 9.56 16.16
CA ASN A 90 27.23 10.15 16.29
C ASN A 90 27.19 11.63 16.72
N TYR A 91 26.14 12.33 16.29
CA TYR A 91 25.93 13.74 16.63
C TYR A 91 24.43 14.06 16.54
N GLU A 92 23.97 14.94 17.40
CA GLU A 92 22.59 15.43 17.40
C GLU A 92 22.55 16.84 17.98
N ASP A 93 21.83 17.74 17.31
CA ASP A 93 21.45 19.05 17.80
C ASP A 93 20.01 19.39 17.38
N ASP A 94 19.59 20.65 17.52
CA ASP A 94 18.22 21.06 17.21
C ASP A 94 17.91 21.06 15.69
N ASP A 95 18.93 21.05 14.84
CA ASP A 95 18.79 21.23 13.40
C ASP A 95 19.17 19.98 12.60
N LEU A 96 20.07 19.14 13.13
CA LEU A 96 20.56 17.96 12.41
C LEU A 96 20.92 16.79 13.31
N LEU A 97 20.87 15.61 12.70
CA LEU A 97 21.25 14.33 13.32
C LEU A 97 22.18 13.56 12.38
N ILE A 98 23.29 13.07 12.93
CA ILE A 98 24.21 12.17 12.20
C ILE A 98 24.11 10.77 12.78
N VAL A 99 23.60 9.85 11.99
CA VAL A 99 23.41 8.44 12.36
C VAL A 99 24.44 7.56 11.65
N ASN A 100 25.08 6.67 12.40
CA ASN A 100 25.84 5.57 11.83
C ASN A 100 24.89 4.40 11.55
N LYS A 101 24.34 4.36 10.35
CA LYS A 101 23.39 3.32 9.94
C LYS A 101 24.10 1.98 9.77
N GLU A 102 23.55 0.93 10.37
CA GLU A 102 24.07 -0.42 10.18
C GLU A 102 23.94 -0.87 8.71
N ALA A 103 24.93 -1.66 8.28
CA ALA A 103 24.88 -2.29 6.97
C ALA A 103 23.66 -3.24 6.87
N GLY A 104 22.95 -3.17 5.77
CA GLY A 104 21.75 -3.98 5.56
C GLY A 104 20.45 -3.36 6.09
N MET A 105 20.53 -2.34 6.97
CA MET A 105 19.34 -1.63 7.40
C MET A 105 18.78 -0.76 6.26
N VAL A 106 17.50 -0.93 5.96
CA VAL A 106 16.79 -0.13 4.95
C VAL A 106 16.43 1.23 5.54
N VAL A 107 16.53 2.29 4.74
CA VAL A 107 16.26 3.66 5.19
C VAL A 107 14.77 3.95 5.32
N HIS A 108 14.01 3.71 4.25
CA HIS A 108 12.55 3.92 4.21
C HIS A 108 11.80 2.62 3.98
N PRO A 109 10.59 2.48 4.53
CA PRO A 109 9.72 1.36 4.18
C PRO A 109 9.49 1.26 2.66
N GLY A 110 9.44 0.05 2.15
CA GLY A 110 9.21 -0.23 0.75
C GLY A 110 8.93 -1.70 0.51
N PHE A 111 8.85 -2.10 -0.75
CA PHE A 111 8.51 -3.47 -1.12
C PHE A 111 9.42 -4.49 -0.42
N GLY A 112 8.81 -5.39 0.34
CA GLY A 112 9.50 -6.42 1.12
C GLY A 112 10.12 -5.97 2.44
N ASN A 113 10.10 -4.66 2.75
CA ASN A 113 10.60 -4.08 4.01
C ASN A 113 9.64 -3.02 4.50
N TYR A 114 8.52 -3.44 5.07
CA TYR A 114 7.43 -2.54 5.48
C TYR A 114 7.66 -1.90 6.85
N ASP A 115 8.56 -2.46 7.62
CA ASP A 115 8.95 -1.99 8.95
C ASP A 115 10.44 -2.30 9.22
N GLY A 116 10.91 -2.03 10.43
CA GLY A 116 12.30 -2.28 10.82
C GLY A 116 13.31 -1.37 10.13
N THR A 117 12.87 -0.24 9.55
CA THR A 117 13.72 0.69 8.81
C THR A 117 14.31 1.78 9.70
N LEU A 118 15.33 2.49 9.20
CA LEU A 118 15.90 3.64 9.90
C LEU A 118 14.85 4.69 10.23
N VAL A 119 13.92 4.97 9.32
CA VAL A 119 12.87 5.97 9.52
C VAL A 119 11.92 5.54 10.64
N ASN A 120 11.58 4.26 10.78
CA ASN A 120 10.80 3.76 11.90
C ASN A 120 11.50 4.02 13.25
N ALA A 121 12.82 3.82 13.31
CA ALA A 121 13.62 4.11 14.50
C ALA A 121 13.70 5.62 14.79
N LEU A 122 13.83 6.44 13.76
CA LEU A 122 13.86 7.90 13.90
C LEU A 122 12.52 8.47 14.35
N VAL A 123 11.40 7.95 13.84
CA VAL A 123 10.06 8.34 14.31
C VAL A 123 9.88 8.02 15.80
N PHE A 124 10.42 6.90 16.26
CA PHE A 124 10.43 6.57 17.68
C PHE A 124 11.34 7.50 18.50
N HIS A 125 12.53 7.81 17.99
CA HIS A 125 13.49 8.70 18.66
C HIS A 125 12.97 10.15 18.73
N PHE A 126 12.33 10.62 17.66
CA PHE A 126 11.72 11.94 17.59
C PHE A 126 10.19 11.82 17.57
N GLN A 127 9.52 12.45 18.50
CA GLN A 127 8.04 12.50 18.50
C GLN A 127 7.47 13.27 17.30
N ASN A 128 8.25 14.16 16.69
CA ASN A 128 7.88 14.94 15.53
C ASN A 128 9.09 15.11 14.61
N LEU A 129 9.17 14.33 13.54
CA LEU A 129 10.10 14.63 12.45
C LEU A 129 9.54 15.79 11.60
N PRO A 130 10.40 16.75 11.19
CA PRO A 130 9.94 17.81 10.31
C PRO A 130 9.50 17.22 8.96
N ASN A 131 8.25 17.48 8.60
CA ASN A 131 7.72 17.14 7.29
C ASN A 131 8.19 18.18 6.27
N MET A 132 9.32 17.91 5.65
CA MET A 132 9.85 18.71 4.52
C MET A 132 9.49 18.10 3.16
N GLY A 133 8.54 17.20 3.10
CA GLY A 133 8.17 16.46 1.88
C GLY A 133 6.79 15.83 1.96
N GLU A 134 6.64 14.73 1.28
CA GLU A 134 5.44 13.89 1.36
C GLU A 134 5.28 13.36 2.80
N GLU A 135 4.06 13.30 3.30
CA GLU A 135 3.74 12.82 4.67
C GLU A 135 4.40 11.47 5.03
N GLU A 136 4.68 10.68 4.00
CA GLU A 136 5.23 9.33 4.12
C GLU A 136 6.77 9.28 4.07
N ARG A 137 7.43 10.40 3.82
CA ARG A 137 8.89 10.52 3.71
C ARG A 137 9.40 11.74 4.45
N PRO A 138 9.38 11.72 5.80
CA PRO A 138 9.92 12.80 6.60
C PRO A 138 11.46 12.84 6.50
N GLY A 139 12.03 14.02 6.51
CA GLY A 139 13.46 14.26 6.63
C GLY A 139 14.11 14.92 5.47
#